data_6acfb220dbc054263a62f0d0b3f0ab52
#
_entry.id   6acfb220dbc054263a62f0d0b3f0ab52
#
_cell.length_a   1.000
_cell.length_b   1.000
_cell.length_c   1.000
_cell.angle_alpha   90.00
_cell.angle_beta   90.00
_cell.angle_gamma   90.00
#
_symmetry.space_group_name_H-M   'P 1'
#
loop_
_entity.id
_entity.type
_entity.pdbx_description
1 polymer ?
#
loop_
_entity_poly.entity_id
_entity_poly.type
_entity_poly.pdbx_seq_one_letter_code
_entity_poly.pdbx_strand_id
1 'polypeptide(L)'
;MKVLEFHELRAEDGLRLLVDGAIDERAALEPRLEPLLNALEAHAGEWMPDVVEGKRRRKYSRAAISKSLAEERDAGSKSIGLYRTRAPALDMTLSLGGTTSPAELEISVALQPLSFFSEAARCQEFIEMVRAWARHVLVTYAMAHGMADRQLSGAPYFGRDGRTSRKDGFDTIYEVFWLNVFGPKLVEMVGRERMLSTPAHLVEELPNGSVLLVLWPTAADFASEEARVVQARAHVHLRPDLDFDTVLSTLRERSAAFVPVEPRFHPDVAPFLSRLPDEFSIGERQRKIAELNAFRPPSPEEWLPAALPSDVENPERVLADYGVLSEGLVAALHTQVPSIMDETPESLTDLDFYFWRENFPERYMRELIDGHTAPALGAYLGELLVRRLGGTWVPRQKREESQVRVGHRVWLPFLRARRYMQSRQSLLDYSLTQLFGEAAKGRAGENA
;
A
#
# COMPACT_ATOMS: atom_id res chain seq x y z
N MET A 1 -16.26 10.99 -17.05
CA MET A 1 -15.46 10.32 -16.01
C MET A 1 -14.98 11.38 -15.02
N LYS A 2 -15.07 11.16 -13.69
CA LYS A 2 -14.53 12.08 -12.69
C LYS A 2 -13.00 12.10 -12.85
N VAL A 3 -12.41 13.28 -12.93
CA VAL A 3 -10.93 13.41 -12.88
C VAL A 3 -10.53 13.22 -11.43
N LEU A 4 -9.78 12.14 -11.16
CA LEU A 4 -9.25 11.86 -9.83
C LEU A 4 -7.94 12.61 -9.60
N GLU A 5 -7.74 13.12 -8.40
CA GLU A 5 -6.45 13.68 -8.00
C GLU A 5 -5.48 12.58 -7.58
N PHE A 6 -4.19 12.88 -7.52
CA PHE A 6 -3.15 11.89 -7.27
C PHE A 6 -3.34 11.09 -5.97
N HIS A 7 -3.83 11.73 -4.90
CA HIS A 7 -4.15 11.07 -3.64
C HIS A 7 -5.39 10.16 -3.73
N GLU A 8 -6.37 10.48 -4.58
CA GLU A 8 -7.54 9.63 -4.84
C GLU A 8 -7.13 8.38 -5.65
N LEU A 9 -6.17 8.51 -6.57
CA LEU A 9 -5.67 7.39 -7.38
C LEU A 9 -5.03 6.28 -6.55
N ARG A 10 -4.40 6.60 -5.43
CA ARG A 10 -3.81 5.60 -4.54
C ARG A 10 -4.83 4.66 -3.89
N ALA A 11 -6.08 5.09 -3.76
CA ALA A 11 -7.17 4.27 -3.22
C ALA A 11 -7.81 3.35 -4.28
N GLU A 12 -7.51 3.57 -5.56
CA GLU A 12 -8.04 2.80 -6.67
C GLU A 12 -7.05 1.70 -7.10
N ASP A 13 -7.59 0.57 -7.57
CA ASP A 13 -6.75 -0.45 -8.18
C ASP A 13 -6.25 0.00 -9.56
N GLY A 14 -5.14 -0.57 -10.01
CA GLY A 14 -4.52 -0.27 -11.29
C GLY A 14 -4.22 -1.52 -12.11
N LEU A 15 -4.08 -1.35 -13.41
CA LEU A 15 -3.54 -2.36 -14.31
C LEU A 15 -2.01 -2.32 -14.24
N ARG A 16 -1.40 -3.46 -13.92
CA ARG A 16 0.04 -3.65 -13.94
C ARG A 16 0.46 -4.50 -15.13
N LEU A 17 1.35 -3.96 -15.98
CA LEU A 17 2.06 -4.73 -17.00
C LEU A 17 3.51 -4.86 -16.61
N LEU A 18 4.05 -6.06 -16.73
CA LEU A 18 5.49 -6.33 -16.68
C LEU A 18 5.89 -7.03 -17.97
N VAL A 19 7.01 -6.63 -18.54
CA VAL A 19 7.64 -7.27 -19.70
C VAL A 19 9.10 -7.52 -19.36
N ASP A 20 9.46 -8.78 -19.35
CA ASP A 20 10.85 -9.24 -19.27
C ASP A 20 11.27 -9.76 -20.63
N GLY A 21 12.40 -9.28 -21.13
CA GLY A 21 12.88 -9.64 -22.46
C GLY A 21 14.31 -9.20 -22.71
N ALA A 22 14.67 -9.22 -23.96
CA ALA A 22 16.00 -8.80 -24.39
C ALA A 22 15.94 -7.97 -25.67
N ILE A 23 16.92 -7.09 -25.83
CA ILE A 23 17.10 -6.27 -27.04
C ILE A 23 18.45 -6.62 -27.66
N ASP A 24 18.50 -6.72 -28.98
CA ASP A 24 19.76 -6.95 -29.72
C ASP A 24 20.68 -5.72 -29.56
N GLU A 25 21.88 -5.93 -29.03
CA GLU A 25 22.87 -4.88 -28.75
C GLU A 25 23.60 -4.37 -29.98
N ARG A 26 23.45 -5.01 -31.14
CA ARG A 26 24.20 -4.69 -32.35
C ARG A 26 23.82 -3.34 -32.99
N ALA A 27 22.63 -2.82 -32.66
CA ALA A 27 22.17 -1.51 -33.14
C ALA A 27 22.31 -0.44 -32.05
N ALA A 28 22.34 0.84 -32.47
CA ALA A 28 22.25 1.96 -31.55
C ALA A 28 20.94 1.91 -30.74
N LEU A 29 20.92 2.53 -29.54
CA LEU A 29 19.80 2.43 -28.63
C LEU A 29 18.51 3.05 -29.16
N GLU A 30 18.63 4.21 -29.81
CA GLU A 30 17.49 4.95 -30.34
C GLU A 30 16.67 4.14 -31.38
N PRO A 31 17.26 3.53 -32.41
CA PRO A 31 16.54 2.68 -33.36
C PRO A 31 15.88 1.45 -32.69
N ARG A 32 16.45 0.95 -31.60
CA ARG A 32 15.88 -0.20 -30.87
C ARG A 32 14.64 0.15 -30.07
N LEU A 33 14.59 1.37 -29.52
CA LEU A 33 13.44 1.86 -28.76
C LEU A 33 12.34 2.43 -29.65
N GLU A 34 12.66 2.78 -30.88
CA GLU A 34 11.71 3.40 -31.82
C GLU A 34 10.42 2.57 -32.00
N PRO A 35 10.44 1.24 -32.22
CA PRO A 35 9.23 0.45 -32.34
C PRO A 35 8.38 0.46 -31.07
N LEU A 36 9.03 0.46 -29.88
CA LEU A 36 8.32 0.53 -28.59
C LEU A 36 7.63 1.87 -28.40
N LEU A 37 8.33 2.97 -28.73
CA LEU A 37 7.79 4.31 -28.65
C LEU A 37 6.69 4.55 -29.70
N ASN A 38 6.85 4.03 -30.92
CA ASN A 38 5.82 4.09 -31.95
C ASN A 38 4.52 3.41 -31.47
N ALA A 39 4.62 2.23 -30.90
CA ALA A 39 3.44 1.52 -30.39
C ALA A 39 2.80 2.23 -29.19
N LEU A 40 3.62 2.76 -28.26
CA LEU A 40 3.13 3.57 -27.15
C LEU A 40 2.35 4.80 -27.66
N GLU A 41 2.94 5.57 -28.57
CA GLU A 41 2.34 6.78 -29.13
C GLU A 41 1.10 6.50 -29.98
N ALA A 42 1.02 5.32 -30.64
CA ALA A 42 -0.15 4.90 -31.42
C ALA A 42 -1.33 4.47 -30.54
N HIS A 43 -1.09 3.83 -29.41
CA HIS A 43 -2.11 3.12 -28.65
C HIS A 43 -2.37 3.67 -27.23
N ALA A 44 -1.50 4.54 -26.68
CA ALA A 44 -1.70 5.07 -25.33
C ALA A 44 -2.88 6.04 -25.23
N GLY A 45 -3.20 6.78 -26.30
CA GLY A 45 -4.36 7.65 -26.34
C GLY A 45 -4.48 8.56 -25.10
N GLU A 46 -5.52 8.36 -24.30
CA GLU A 46 -5.82 9.16 -23.11
C GLU A 46 -4.77 9.07 -22.00
N TRP A 47 -4.00 7.98 -21.92
CA TRP A 47 -2.98 7.77 -20.88
C TRP A 47 -1.54 8.00 -21.37
N MET A 48 -1.38 8.65 -22.52
CA MET A 48 -0.07 9.04 -23.05
C MET A 48 0.75 9.78 -21.99
N PRO A 49 2.04 9.42 -21.76
CA PRO A 49 2.87 10.11 -20.77
C PRO A 49 3.05 11.59 -21.13
N ASP A 50 3.17 12.44 -20.13
CA ASP A 50 3.46 13.86 -20.29
C ASP A 50 4.82 14.27 -19.72
N VAL A 51 5.46 13.39 -18.93
CA VAL A 51 6.75 13.60 -18.27
C VAL A 51 7.71 12.45 -18.56
N VAL A 52 8.97 12.80 -18.80
CA VAL A 52 10.12 11.89 -18.78
C VAL A 52 10.97 12.21 -17.57
N GLU A 53 11.27 11.22 -16.75
CA GLU A 53 12.12 11.34 -15.56
C GLU A 53 13.36 10.43 -15.68
N GLY A 54 14.52 11.04 -15.63
CA GLY A 54 15.82 10.45 -15.41
C GLY A 54 16.51 11.29 -14.32
N LYS A 55 17.75 11.68 -14.48
CA LYS A 55 18.42 12.65 -13.57
C LYS A 55 17.66 13.97 -13.44
N ARG A 56 16.82 14.31 -14.41
CA ARG A 56 15.97 15.50 -14.43
C ARG A 56 14.62 15.20 -15.04
N ARG A 57 13.58 15.86 -14.55
CA ARG A 57 12.25 15.85 -15.15
C ARG A 57 12.21 16.72 -16.41
N ARG A 58 11.59 16.18 -17.48
CA ARG A 58 11.39 16.85 -18.76
C ARG A 58 9.98 16.61 -19.27
N LYS A 59 9.45 17.53 -20.07
CA LYS A 59 8.24 17.26 -20.84
C LYS A 59 8.49 16.08 -21.78
N TYR A 60 7.49 15.21 -21.94
CA TYR A 60 7.60 14.06 -22.84
C TYR A 60 7.97 14.49 -24.25
N SER A 61 9.01 13.87 -24.78
CA SER A 61 9.41 13.88 -26.19
C SER A 61 10.46 12.79 -26.41
N ARG A 62 10.59 12.27 -27.62
CA ARG A 62 11.63 11.29 -27.97
C ARG A 62 13.05 11.81 -27.67
N ALA A 63 13.29 13.09 -27.97
CA ALA A 63 14.56 13.74 -27.64
C ALA A 63 14.83 13.78 -26.13
N ALA A 64 13.78 13.97 -25.29
CA ALA A 64 13.91 13.92 -23.84
C ALA A 64 14.26 12.52 -23.35
N ILE A 65 13.68 11.47 -23.95
CA ILE A 65 13.98 10.06 -23.64
C ILE A 65 15.45 9.76 -23.98
N SER A 66 15.88 10.02 -25.21
CA SER A 66 17.28 9.80 -25.64
C SER A 66 18.28 10.54 -24.77
N LYS A 67 17.98 11.80 -24.43
CA LYS A 67 18.82 12.60 -23.54
C LYS A 67 18.89 12.04 -22.13
N SER A 68 17.74 11.60 -21.56
CA SER A 68 17.70 11.01 -20.22
C SER A 68 18.48 9.70 -20.16
N LEU A 69 18.33 8.82 -21.16
CA LEU A 69 19.10 7.57 -21.26
C LEU A 69 20.60 7.82 -21.45
N ALA A 70 20.99 8.86 -22.19
CA ALA A 70 22.40 9.22 -22.36
C ALA A 70 23.03 9.71 -21.04
N GLU A 71 22.27 10.44 -20.21
CA GLU A 71 22.73 10.94 -18.90
C GLU A 71 22.88 9.81 -17.86
N GLU A 72 22.17 8.68 -18.01
CA GLU A 72 22.29 7.49 -17.14
C GLU A 72 23.44 6.55 -17.56
N ARG A 73 24.18 6.89 -18.62
CA ARG A 73 25.16 6.02 -19.28
C ARG A 73 26.31 5.53 -18.39
N ASP A 74 26.60 6.24 -17.29
CA ASP A 74 27.78 5.98 -16.46
C ASP A 74 27.51 5.00 -15.28
N ALA A 75 26.27 4.50 -15.11
CA ALA A 75 25.85 3.74 -13.93
C ALA A 75 25.70 2.22 -14.16
N GLY A 76 26.06 1.67 -15.32
CA GLY A 76 25.94 0.24 -15.63
C GLY A 76 24.52 -0.27 -15.91
N SER A 77 23.49 0.38 -15.39
CA SER A 77 22.07 0.16 -15.69
C SER A 77 21.46 1.49 -16.16
N LYS A 78 20.61 1.43 -17.19
CA LYS A 78 19.92 2.61 -17.71
C LYS A 78 18.44 2.45 -17.43
N SER A 79 17.90 3.33 -16.61
CA SER A 79 16.48 3.34 -16.30
C SER A 79 15.91 4.74 -16.46
N ILE A 80 14.74 4.84 -17.07
CA ILE A 80 13.97 6.08 -17.18
C ILE A 80 12.51 5.83 -16.78
N GLY A 81 11.90 6.86 -16.18
CA GLY A 81 10.48 6.91 -15.89
C GLY A 81 9.71 7.72 -16.94
N LEU A 82 8.53 7.24 -17.31
CA LEU A 82 7.55 7.97 -18.10
C LEU A 82 6.27 8.09 -17.29
N TYR A 83 5.82 9.31 -17.03
CA TYR A 83 4.73 9.56 -16.09
C TYR A 83 3.59 10.37 -16.70
N ARG A 84 2.41 10.14 -16.17
CA ARG A 84 1.22 10.97 -16.30
C ARG A 84 0.52 11.02 -14.94
N THR A 85 0.32 12.21 -14.40
CA THR A 85 -0.23 12.42 -13.05
C THR A 85 -1.74 12.62 -13.01
N ARG A 86 -2.39 12.73 -14.18
CA ARG A 86 -3.85 12.88 -14.29
C ARG A 86 -4.48 11.57 -14.72
N ALA A 87 -5.69 11.29 -14.27
CA ALA A 87 -6.41 10.08 -14.67
C ALA A 87 -6.78 10.11 -16.18
N PRO A 88 -6.58 9.03 -16.89
CA PRO A 88 -5.88 7.82 -16.46
C PRO A 88 -4.39 8.12 -16.21
N ALA A 89 -3.91 7.78 -15.01
CA ALA A 89 -2.52 8.03 -14.61
C ALA A 89 -1.61 6.89 -15.08
N LEU A 90 -0.39 7.25 -15.40
CA LEU A 90 0.65 6.31 -15.84
C LEU A 90 1.88 6.46 -14.97
N ASP A 91 2.40 5.32 -14.52
CA ASP A 91 3.77 5.15 -14.04
C ASP A 91 4.41 4.03 -14.88
N MET A 92 5.33 4.40 -15.75
CA MET A 92 6.05 3.46 -16.59
C MET A 92 7.56 3.61 -16.36
N THR A 93 8.22 2.49 -16.11
CA THR A 93 9.67 2.40 -16.01
C THR A 93 10.18 1.54 -17.16
N LEU A 94 11.17 2.03 -17.86
CA LEU A 94 11.94 1.31 -18.88
C LEU A 94 13.37 1.16 -18.38
N SER A 95 13.78 -0.09 -18.15
CA SER A 95 15.12 -0.42 -17.68
C SER A 95 15.85 -1.28 -18.70
N LEU A 96 17.09 -0.87 -18.99
CA LEU A 96 18.01 -1.60 -19.84
C LEU A 96 19.20 -2.00 -18.99
N GLY A 97 19.33 -3.29 -18.74
CA GLY A 97 20.35 -3.84 -17.85
C GLY A 97 21.33 -4.73 -18.56
N GLY A 98 22.47 -4.96 -17.87
CA GLY A 98 23.40 -6.03 -18.17
C GLY A 98 24.61 -5.61 -19.00
N THR A 99 25.70 -6.31 -18.67
CA THR A 99 26.92 -6.42 -19.49
C THR A 99 26.85 -7.66 -20.37
N THR A 100 25.71 -8.37 -20.37
CA THR A 100 25.45 -9.60 -21.13
C THR A 100 24.85 -9.26 -22.48
N SER A 101 25.21 -9.96 -23.52
CA SER A 101 24.58 -9.84 -24.85
C SER A 101 23.65 -11.05 -25.07
N PRO A 102 22.38 -10.86 -25.40
CA PRO A 102 21.67 -9.61 -25.59
C PRO A 102 21.37 -8.86 -24.29
N ALA A 103 21.24 -7.51 -24.35
CA ALA A 103 20.93 -6.71 -23.18
C ALA A 103 19.53 -6.99 -22.64
N GLU A 104 19.43 -7.15 -21.34
CA GLU A 104 18.15 -7.32 -20.67
C GLU A 104 17.28 -6.06 -20.80
N LEU A 105 16.02 -6.26 -21.15
CA LEU A 105 14.99 -5.24 -21.17
C LEU A 105 13.93 -5.56 -20.12
N GLU A 106 13.67 -4.63 -19.21
CA GLU A 106 12.51 -4.68 -18.34
C GLU A 106 11.63 -3.46 -18.57
N ILE A 107 10.34 -3.70 -18.85
CA ILE A 107 9.32 -2.66 -18.89
C ILE A 107 8.28 -2.94 -17.81
N SER A 108 8.05 -1.93 -16.98
CA SER A 108 7.04 -1.97 -15.93
C SER A 108 6.07 -0.81 -16.18
N VAL A 109 4.77 -1.12 -16.29
CA VAL A 109 3.71 -0.13 -16.50
C VAL A 109 2.65 -0.30 -15.42
N ALA A 110 2.27 0.79 -14.76
CA ALA A 110 1.10 0.86 -13.90
C ALA A 110 0.15 1.93 -14.43
N LEU A 111 -1.11 1.58 -14.63
CA LEU A 111 -2.17 2.45 -15.13
C LEU A 111 -3.34 2.48 -14.15
N GLN A 112 -3.79 3.67 -13.75
CA GLN A 112 -4.87 3.89 -12.79
C GLN A 112 -5.89 4.90 -13.29
N PRO A 113 -7.20 4.72 -12.99
CA PRO A 113 -7.77 3.60 -12.26
C PRO A 113 -7.98 2.35 -13.14
N LEU A 114 -8.06 1.17 -12.54
CA LEU A 114 -8.35 -0.09 -13.26
C LEU A 114 -9.70 -0.03 -13.99
N SER A 115 -10.69 0.69 -13.43
CA SER A 115 -12.00 0.92 -14.04
C SER A 115 -11.93 1.57 -15.43
N PHE A 116 -10.83 2.20 -15.80
CA PHE A 116 -10.58 2.66 -17.18
C PHE A 116 -10.62 1.50 -18.18
N PHE A 117 -10.22 0.31 -17.77
CA PHE A 117 -10.16 -0.92 -18.56
C PHE A 117 -11.42 -1.80 -18.41
N SER A 118 -12.55 -1.24 -18.00
CA SER A 118 -13.87 -1.89 -18.10
C SER A 118 -14.48 -1.81 -19.51
N GLU A 119 -13.92 -1.00 -20.39
CA GLU A 119 -14.33 -0.87 -21.78
C GLU A 119 -13.46 -1.72 -22.69
N ALA A 120 -14.07 -2.63 -23.46
CA ALA A 120 -13.35 -3.54 -24.35
C ALA A 120 -12.49 -2.82 -25.40
N ALA A 121 -12.91 -1.65 -25.89
CA ALA A 121 -12.13 -0.87 -26.85
C ALA A 121 -10.79 -0.40 -26.28
N ARG A 122 -10.78 0.05 -25.01
CA ARG A 122 -9.55 0.48 -24.32
C ARG A 122 -8.62 -0.71 -24.02
N CYS A 123 -9.21 -1.85 -23.67
CA CYS A 123 -8.44 -3.09 -23.52
C CYS A 123 -7.83 -3.51 -24.85
N GLN A 124 -8.55 -3.40 -25.97
CA GLN A 124 -8.04 -3.72 -27.30
C GLN A 124 -6.83 -2.84 -27.66
N GLU A 125 -6.90 -1.53 -27.46
CA GLU A 125 -5.76 -0.62 -27.72
C GLU A 125 -4.54 -1.01 -26.88
N PHE A 126 -4.74 -1.37 -25.61
CA PHE A 126 -3.66 -1.85 -24.75
C PHE A 126 -3.06 -3.18 -25.26
N ILE A 127 -3.91 -4.11 -25.69
CA ILE A 127 -3.49 -5.40 -26.26
C ILE A 127 -2.68 -5.17 -27.55
N GLU A 128 -3.12 -4.25 -28.43
CA GLU A 128 -2.39 -3.91 -29.66
C GLU A 128 -0.99 -3.34 -29.35
N MET A 129 -0.87 -2.48 -28.32
CA MET A 129 0.43 -1.98 -27.89
C MET A 129 1.34 -3.13 -27.42
N VAL A 130 0.84 -4.01 -26.57
CA VAL A 130 1.62 -5.15 -26.07
C VAL A 130 1.97 -6.11 -27.20
N ARG A 131 1.06 -6.36 -28.13
CA ARG A 131 1.29 -7.16 -29.34
C ARG A 131 2.41 -6.56 -30.19
N ALA A 132 2.38 -5.24 -30.41
CA ALA A 132 3.44 -4.54 -31.16
C ALA A 132 4.79 -4.64 -30.45
N TRP A 133 4.84 -4.46 -29.15
CA TRP A 133 6.06 -4.65 -28.36
C TRP A 133 6.60 -6.07 -28.50
N ALA A 134 5.74 -7.07 -28.30
CA ALA A 134 6.12 -8.49 -28.36
C ALA A 134 6.62 -8.94 -29.75
N ARG A 135 6.28 -8.24 -30.81
CA ARG A 135 6.80 -8.50 -32.16
C ARG A 135 8.23 -7.96 -32.37
N HIS A 136 8.61 -6.92 -31.63
CA HIS A 136 9.88 -6.21 -31.79
C HIS A 136 10.91 -6.51 -30.70
N VAL A 137 10.46 -7.03 -29.54
CA VAL A 137 11.30 -7.41 -28.42
C VAL A 137 11.38 -8.94 -28.35
N LEU A 138 12.52 -9.47 -27.98
CA LEU A 138 12.67 -10.86 -27.63
C LEU A 138 12.06 -11.08 -26.23
N VAL A 139 10.73 -11.14 -26.17
CA VAL A 139 10.03 -11.33 -24.89
C VAL A 139 10.34 -12.70 -24.34
N THR A 140 10.82 -12.76 -23.10
CA THR A 140 10.92 -13.99 -22.32
C THR A 140 9.61 -14.31 -21.66
N TYR A 141 9.02 -13.28 -21.02
CA TYR A 141 7.71 -13.34 -20.37
C TYR A 141 7.12 -11.94 -20.26
N ALA A 142 5.82 -11.82 -20.46
CA ALA A 142 5.10 -10.61 -20.08
C ALA A 142 3.72 -10.96 -19.51
N MET A 143 3.23 -10.10 -18.62
CA MET A 143 1.90 -10.26 -18.04
C MET A 143 1.27 -8.91 -17.73
N ALA A 144 -0.05 -8.81 -17.91
CA ALA A 144 -0.83 -7.69 -17.40
C ALA A 144 -2.04 -8.17 -16.58
N HIS A 145 -2.26 -7.51 -15.44
CA HIS A 145 -3.35 -7.88 -14.51
C HIS A 145 -3.66 -6.75 -13.54
N GLY A 146 -4.83 -6.81 -12.87
CA GLY A 146 -5.16 -5.96 -11.73
C GLY A 146 -4.11 -6.08 -10.64
N MET A 147 -3.57 -4.93 -10.19
CA MET A 147 -2.45 -4.89 -9.25
C MET A 147 -2.82 -5.56 -7.92
N ALA A 148 -4.03 -5.31 -7.43
CA ALA A 148 -4.51 -5.85 -6.16
C ALA A 148 -4.54 -7.39 -6.17
N ASP A 149 -5.05 -8.01 -7.24
CA ASP A 149 -5.07 -9.47 -7.38
C ASP A 149 -3.66 -10.04 -7.54
N ARG A 150 -2.82 -9.38 -8.34
CA ARG A 150 -1.43 -9.78 -8.51
C ARG A 150 -0.65 -9.79 -7.20
N GLN A 151 -0.90 -8.86 -6.27
CA GLN A 151 -0.27 -8.85 -4.96
C GLN A 151 -0.63 -10.07 -4.12
N LEU A 152 -1.81 -10.66 -4.34
CA LEU A 152 -2.26 -11.89 -3.67
C LEU A 152 -1.80 -13.15 -4.39
N SER A 153 -1.27 -13.06 -5.62
CA SER A 153 -0.90 -14.19 -6.45
C SER A 153 0.37 -14.92 -5.99
N GLY A 154 1.16 -14.32 -5.12
CA GLY A 154 2.33 -14.97 -4.51
C GLY A 154 2.00 -16.08 -3.50
N ALA A 155 0.75 -16.57 -3.48
CA ALA A 155 0.31 -17.62 -2.58
C ALA A 155 1.02 -18.96 -2.85
N PRO A 156 1.31 -19.74 -1.81
CA PRO A 156 2.10 -20.98 -1.91
C PRO A 156 1.47 -22.07 -2.79
N TYR A 157 0.19 -21.95 -3.15
CA TYR A 157 -0.53 -22.96 -3.92
C TYR A 157 -0.13 -23.03 -5.40
N PHE A 158 0.35 -21.93 -6.01
CA PHE A 158 0.76 -21.91 -7.42
C PHE A 158 2.26 -21.91 -7.65
N GLY A 159 3.04 -21.93 -6.58
CA GLY A 159 4.49 -21.95 -6.64
C GLY A 159 5.13 -20.57 -6.37
N ARG A 160 6.18 -20.25 -7.09
CA ARG A 160 7.12 -19.18 -6.80
C ARG A 160 6.64 -17.80 -7.24
N ASP A 161 7.20 -16.76 -6.61
CA ASP A 161 6.96 -15.36 -7.01
C ASP A 161 7.72 -14.97 -8.29
N GLY A 162 7.45 -13.78 -8.83
CA GLY A 162 8.10 -13.30 -10.05
C GLY A 162 9.63 -13.14 -9.94
N ARG A 163 10.19 -12.95 -8.73
CA ARG A 163 11.64 -12.87 -8.51
C ARG A 163 12.28 -14.23 -8.68
N THR A 164 11.61 -15.26 -8.16
CA THR A 164 12.05 -16.65 -8.31
C THR A 164 11.96 -17.08 -9.77
N SER A 165 10.91 -16.69 -10.50
CA SER A 165 10.76 -16.96 -11.92
C SER A 165 11.91 -16.38 -12.75
N ARG A 166 12.33 -15.15 -12.47
CA ARG A 166 13.52 -14.55 -13.13
C ARG A 166 14.79 -15.31 -12.82
N LYS A 167 15.02 -15.65 -11.56
CA LYS A 167 16.20 -16.40 -11.12
C LYS A 167 16.30 -17.76 -11.81
N ASP A 168 15.17 -18.42 -12.01
CA ASP A 168 15.08 -19.74 -12.66
C ASP A 168 14.97 -19.62 -14.21
N GLY A 169 15.01 -18.42 -14.77
CA GLY A 169 15.02 -18.15 -16.21
C GLY A 169 13.68 -18.42 -16.89
N PHE A 170 12.57 -18.21 -16.20
CA PHE A 170 11.21 -18.45 -16.71
C PHE A 170 11.05 -19.85 -17.32
N ASP A 171 11.37 -20.86 -16.56
CA ASP A 171 11.28 -22.25 -16.97
C ASP A 171 9.92 -22.90 -16.67
N THR A 172 9.01 -22.21 -15.99
CA THR A 172 7.70 -22.73 -15.59
C THR A 172 6.67 -21.62 -15.58
N ILE A 173 5.42 -21.93 -15.96
CA ILE A 173 4.27 -21.05 -15.78
C ILE A 173 3.77 -21.22 -14.35
N TYR A 174 3.92 -20.20 -13.51
CA TYR A 174 3.46 -20.21 -12.12
C TYR A 174 2.01 -19.78 -11.98
N GLU A 175 1.59 -18.79 -12.75
CA GLU A 175 0.21 -18.31 -12.80
C GLU A 175 -0.09 -17.73 -14.19
N VAL A 176 -1.38 -17.72 -14.56
CA VAL A 176 -1.88 -17.13 -15.79
C VAL A 176 -2.74 -15.94 -15.43
N PHE A 177 -2.46 -14.80 -16.04
CA PHE A 177 -3.07 -13.52 -15.76
C PHE A 177 -4.06 -13.11 -16.87
N TRP A 178 -4.72 -11.96 -16.75
CA TRP A 178 -5.62 -11.46 -17.78
C TRP A 178 -4.97 -11.46 -19.16
N LEU A 179 -3.78 -10.89 -19.30
CA LEU A 179 -2.96 -10.92 -20.49
C LEU A 179 -1.59 -11.53 -20.17
N ASN A 180 -1.10 -12.40 -21.06
CA ASN A 180 0.23 -12.98 -20.98
C ASN A 180 0.90 -12.98 -22.34
N VAL A 181 2.24 -12.83 -22.36
CA VAL A 181 3.06 -13.17 -23.51
C VAL A 181 4.08 -14.20 -23.07
N PHE A 182 4.02 -15.38 -23.63
CA PHE A 182 4.97 -16.45 -23.35
C PHE A 182 6.02 -16.48 -24.45
N GLY A 183 7.28 -16.32 -24.08
CA GLY A 183 8.41 -16.39 -25.00
C GLY A 183 8.62 -17.78 -25.57
N PRO A 184 9.41 -17.93 -26.65
CA PRO A 184 9.61 -19.19 -27.37
C PRO A 184 10.05 -20.35 -26.46
N LYS A 185 10.90 -20.09 -25.44
CA LYS A 185 11.33 -21.10 -24.49
C LYS A 185 10.15 -21.69 -23.69
N LEU A 186 9.27 -20.85 -23.18
CA LEU A 186 8.05 -21.30 -22.46
C LEU A 186 7.09 -22.04 -23.38
N VAL A 187 6.94 -21.58 -24.63
CA VAL A 187 6.10 -22.21 -25.64
C VAL A 187 6.62 -23.63 -25.96
N GLU A 188 7.94 -23.79 -26.09
CA GLU A 188 8.57 -25.08 -26.31
C GLU A 188 8.37 -26.02 -25.12
N MET A 189 8.57 -25.53 -23.90
CA MET A 189 8.48 -26.32 -22.66
C MET A 189 7.06 -26.80 -22.37
N VAL A 190 6.06 -25.98 -22.60
CA VAL A 190 4.64 -26.33 -22.42
C VAL A 190 4.13 -27.21 -23.57
N GLY A 191 4.72 -27.04 -24.74
CA GLY A 191 4.29 -27.62 -25.99
C GLY A 191 3.41 -26.66 -26.80
N ARG A 192 3.85 -26.37 -28.03
CA ARG A 192 3.20 -25.38 -28.91
C ARG A 192 1.69 -25.66 -29.12
N GLU A 193 1.31 -26.90 -29.36
CA GLU A 193 -0.10 -27.27 -29.57
C GLU A 193 -0.94 -27.00 -28.32
N ARG A 194 -0.44 -27.35 -27.15
CA ARG A 194 -1.10 -27.08 -25.86
C ARG A 194 -1.25 -25.58 -25.64
N MET A 195 -0.19 -24.82 -25.90
CA MET A 195 -0.24 -23.37 -25.76
C MET A 195 -1.28 -22.72 -26.64
N LEU A 196 -1.36 -23.13 -27.92
CA LEU A 196 -2.30 -22.59 -28.90
C LEU A 196 -3.75 -23.06 -28.71
N SER A 197 -3.97 -24.19 -28.02
CA SER A 197 -5.30 -24.70 -27.67
C SER A 197 -5.81 -24.22 -26.31
N THR A 198 -5.13 -23.29 -25.66
CA THR A 198 -5.55 -22.75 -24.37
C THR A 198 -6.95 -22.13 -24.46
N PRO A 199 -7.90 -22.50 -23.57
CA PRO A 199 -9.23 -21.91 -23.55
C PRO A 199 -9.17 -20.46 -23.07
N ALA A 200 -9.23 -19.50 -24.00
CA ALA A 200 -9.10 -18.09 -23.72
C ALA A 200 -9.88 -17.24 -24.74
N HIS A 201 -10.04 -15.95 -24.44
CA HIS A 201 -10.66 -14.98 -25.35
C HIS A 201 -9.84 -14.76 -26.62
N LEU A 202 -8.51 -14.69 -26.48
CA LEU A 202 -7.58 -14.53 -27.61
C LEU A 202 -6.34 -15.41 -27.36
N VAL A 203 -5.96 -16.17 -28.38
CA VAL A 203 -4.70 -16.89 -28.47
C VAL A 203 -4.07 -16.60 -29.82
N GLU A 204 -2.87 -16.05 -29.84
CA GLU A 204 -2.18 -15.67 -31.07
C GLU A 204 -0.71 -16.04 -31.00
N GLU A 205 -0.23 -16.78 -31.98
CA GLU A 205 1.20 -17.00 -32.20
C GLU A 205 1.79 -15.83 -32.96
N LEU A 206 2.82 -15.22 -32.40
CA LEU A 206 3.55 -14.10 -33.00
C LEU A 206 4.67 -14.61 -33.92
N PRO A 207 5.11 -13.79 -34.91
CA PRO A 207 6.11 -14.20 -35.90
C PRO A 207 7.45 -14.66 -35.30
N ASN A 208 7.80 -14.23 -34.07
CA ASN A 208 8.99 -14.62 -33.35
C ASN A 208 8.84 -15.89 -32.52
N GLY A 209 7.71 -16.60 -32.63
CA GLY A 209 7.42 -17.84 -31.90
C GLY A 209 6.92 -17.63 -30.46
N SER A 210 6.69 -16.39 -30.03
CA SER A 210 6.00 -16.10 -28.78
C SER A 210 4.50 -16.28 -28.95
N VAL A 211 3.78 -16.54 -27.86
CA VAL A 211 2.30 -16.63 -27.84
C VAL A 211 1.72 -15.55 -26.97
N LEU A 212 0.85 -14.72 -27.54
CA LEU A 212 0.01 -13.76 -26.83
C LEU A 212 -1.31 -14.45 -26.43
N LEU A 213 -1.63 -14.38 -25.15
CA LEU A 213 -2.81 -14.97 -24.53
C LEU A 213 -3.59 -13.90 -23.78
N VAL A 214 -4.88 -13.72 -24.10
CA VAL A 214 -5.80 -12.86 -23.34
C VAL A 214 -6.97 -13.73 -22.87
N LEU A 215 -7.18 -13.82 -21.57
CA LEU A 215 -8.13 -14.78 -21.01
C LEU A 215 -9.58 -14.34 -21.13
N TRP A 216 -9.89 -13.06 -20.91
CA TRP A 216 -11.24 -12.48 -21.03
C TRP A 216 -11.16 -11.04 -21.58
N PRO A 217 -12.30 -10.45 -22.05
CA PRO A 217 -12.26 -9.21 -22.85
C PRO A 217 -11.74 -7.97 -22.12
N THR A 218 -12.06 -7.79 -20.82
CA THR A 218 -11.86 -6.54 -20.08
C THR A 218 -11.04 -6.76 -18.83
N ALA A 219 -9.93 -6.05 -18.67
CA ALA A 219 -8.99 -6.24 -17.54
C ALA A 219 -9.63 -5.99 -16.17
N ALA A 220 -10.63 -5.11 -16.10
CA ALA A 220 -11.31 -4.76 -14.85
C ALA A 220 -12.19 -5.89 -14.28
N ASP A 221 -12.59 -6.87 -15.09
CA ASP A 221 -13.51 -7.93 -14.68
C ASP A 221 -12.82 -9.13 -14.00
N PHE A 222 -11.55 -9.02 -13.66
CA PHE A 222 -10.72 -10.12 -13.16
C PHE A 222 -11.32 -10.86 -11.94
N ALA A 223 -12.11 -10.18 -11.11
CA ALA A 223 -12.69 -10.75 -9.90
C ALA A 223 -14.07 -11.41 -10.14
N SER A 224 -14.62 -11.33 -11.37
CA SER A 224 -15.89 -11.97 -11.70
C SER A 224 -15.77 -13.50 -11.68
N GLU A 225 -16.88 -14.20 -11.42
CA GLU A 225 -16.92 -15.67 -11.43
C GLU A 225 -16.53 -16.24 -12.79
N GLU A 226 -17.00 -15.61 -13.86
CA GLU A 226 -16.70 -16.00 -15.24
C GLU A 226 -15.21 -15.90 -15.54
N ALA A 227 -14.58 -14.79 -15.15
CA ALA A 227 -13.13 -14.58 -15.33
C ALA A 227 -12.32 -15.61 -14.53
N ARG A 228 -12.72 -15.90 -13.28
CA ARG A 228 -12.03 -16.91 -12.44
C ARG A 228 -12.13 -18.32 -13.00
N VAL A 229 -13.29 -18.71 -13.52
CA VAL A 229 -13.47 -20.02 -14.18
C VAL A 229 -12.60 -20.12 -15.44
N VAL A 230 -12.54 -19.06 -16.25
CA VAL A 230 -11.67 -19.03 -17.44
C VAL A 230 -10.20 -19.09 -17.03
N GLN A 231 -9.80 -18.31 -16.02
CA GLN A 231 -8.44 -18.31 -15.49
C GLN A 231 -8.03 -19.71 -14.98
N ALA A 232 -8.88 -20.36 -14.19
CA ALA A 232 -8.61 -21.70 -13.68
C ALA A 232 -8.48 -22.72 -14.81
N ARG A 233 -9.37 -22.69 -15.81
CA ARG A 233 -9.32 -23.59 -16.98
C ARG A 233 -8.03 -23.40 -17.78
N ALA A 234 -7.66 -22.16 -18.07
CA ALA A 234 -6.43 -21.86 -18.78
C ALA A 234 -5.19 -22.30 -17.97
N HIS A 235 -5.23 -22.09 -16.66
CA HIS A 235 -4.11 -22.43 -15.78
C HIS A 235 -3.86 -23.96 -15.74
N VAL A 236 -4.91 -24.76 -15.50
CA VAL A 236 -4.76 -26.24 -15.48
C VAL A 236 -4.50 -26.82 -16.86
N HIS A 237 -4.96 -26.16 -17.92
CA HIS A 237 -4.64 -26.57 -19.28
C HIS A 237 -3.13 -26.44 -19.56
N LEU A 238 -2.51 -25.34 -19.14
CA LEU A 238 -1.08 -25.08 -19.29
C LEU A 238 -0.23 -25.81 -18.24
N ARG A 239 -0.80 -26.12 -17.08
CA ARG A 239 -0.22 -26.82 -15.93
C ARG A 239 -1.07 -28.04 -15.56
N PRO A 240 -0.99 -29.14 -16.29
CA PRO A 240 -1.82 -30.32 -16.07
C PRO A 240 -1.50 -31.08 -14.78
N ASP A 241 -0.48 -30.67 -14.07
CA ASP A 241 -0.13 -31.11 -12.72
C ASP A 241 -0.99 -30.46 -11.62
N LEU A 242 -1.76 -29.42 -11.96
CA LEU A 242 -2.66 -28.72 -11.04
C LEU A 242 -4.10 -29.23 -11.14
N ASP A 243 -4.80 -29.24 -10.00
CA ASP A 243 -6.21 -29.60 -9.92
C ASP A 243 -7.11 -28.37 -10.14
N PHE A 244 -8.15 -28.51 -10.97
CA PHE A 244 -9.04 -27.41 -11.34
C PHE A 244 -9.81 -26.83 -10.15
N ASP A 245 -10.36 -27.70 -9.29
CA ASP A 245 -11.19 -27.24 -8.17
C ASP A 245 -10.35 -26.52 -7.12
N THR A 246 -9.12 -26.98 -6.90
CA THR A 246 -8.14 -26.31 -6.02
C THR A 246 -7.76 -24.93 -6.56
N VAL A 247 -7.44 -24.83 -7.85
CA VAL A 247 -7.10 -23.56 -8.48
C VAL A 247 -8.28 -22.59 -8.42
N LEU A 248 -9.49 -23.06 -8.79
CA LEU A 248 -10.69 -22.22 -8.78
C LEU A 248 -11.06 -21.74 -7.37
N SER A 249 -10.95 -22.62 -6.36
CA SER A 249 -11.18 -22.24 -4.97
C SER A 249 -10.25 -21.12 -4.51
N THR A 250 -8.95 -21.25 -4.81
CA THR A 250 -7.94 -20.21 -4.48
C THR A 250 -8.26 -18.88 -5.18
N LEU A 251 -8.66 -18.91 -6.44
CA LEU A 251 -9.03 -17.70 -7.19
C LEU A 251 -10.30 -17.04 -6.62
N ARG A 252 -11.28 -17.82 -6.19
CA ARG A 252 -12.51 -17.33 -5.53
C ARG A 252 -12.21 -16.70 -4.17
N GLU A 253 -11.32 -17.31 -3.38
CA GLU A 253 -10.86 -16.75 -2.11
C GLU A 253 -10.21 -15.37 -2.32
N ARG A 254 -9.39 -15.22 -3.38
CA ARG A 254 -8.83 -13.92 -3.75
C ARG A 254 -9.92 -12.92 -4.15
N SER A 255 -10.91 -13.33 -4.94
CA SER A 255 -12.04 -12.44 -5.30
C SER A 255 -12.82 -11.99 -4.07
N ALA A 256 -13.02 -12.87 -3.09
CA ALA A 256 -13.70 -12.52 -1.84
C ALA A 256 -12.96 -11.43 -1.05
N ALA A 257 -11.63 -11.34 -1.18
CA ALA A 257 -10.83 -10.30 -0.55
C ALA A 257 -11.06 -8.90 -1.13
N PHE A 258 -11.68 -8.78 -2.31
CA PHE A 258 -11.99 -7.49 -2.94
C PHE A 258 -13.44 -7.03 -2.73
N VAL A 259 -14.28 -7.84 -2.10
CA VAL A 259 -15.64 -7.42 -1.76
C VAL A 259 -15.55 -6.24 -0.79
N PRO A 260 -16.16 -5.08 -1.14
CA PRO A 260 -16.10 -3.92 -0.27
C PRO A 260 -16.67 -4.24 1.11
N VAL A 261 -15.88 -4.02 2.15
CA VAL A 261 -16.33 -4.15 3.55
C VAL A 261 -16.79 -2.77 4.00
N GLU A 262 -18.07 -2.66 4.38
CA GLU A 262 -18.60 -1.43 4.92
C GLU A 262 -17.99 -1.15 6.29
N PRO A 263 -17.43 0.05 6.53
CA PRO A 263 -16.92 0.43 7.83
C PRO A 263 -18.04 0.53 8.87
N ARG A 264 -17.97 -0.26 9.93
CA ARG A 264 -18.93 -0.30 11.07
C ARG A 264 -18.17 -0.31 12.38
N PHE A 265 -17.29 0.67 12.54
CA PHE A 265 -16.35 0.68 13.65
C PHE A 265 -16.98 1.08 14.96
N HIS A 266 -16.40 0.57 16.05
CA HIS A 266 -16.68 1.12 17.36
C HIS A 266 -16.35 2.63 17.39
N PRO A 267 -17.15 3.48 18.03
CA PRO A 267 -16.94 4.94 18.06
C PRO A 267 -15.52 5.36 18.47
N ASP A 268 -14.90 4.63 19.39
CA ASP A 268 -13.54 4.92 19.84
C ASP A 268 -12.46 4.55 18.82
N VAL A 269 -12.79 3.72 17.81
CA VAL A 269 -11.89 3.33 16.72
C VAL A 269 -12.09 4.17 15.47
N ALA A 270 -13.31 4.68 15.27
CA ALA A 270 -13.68 5.44 14.08
C ALA A 270 -12.74 6.63 13.75
N PRO A 271 -12.24 7.41 14.71
CA PRO A 271 -11.32 8.53 14.42
C PRO A 271 -10.00 8.11 13.78
N PHE A 272 -9.53 6.88 14.04
CA PHE A 272 -8.27 6.39 13.49
C PHE A 272 -8.34 6.03 12.01
N LEU A 273 -9.51 5.74 11.52
CA LEU A 273 -9.71 5.21 10.18
C LEU A 273 -9.59 6.24 9.08
N SER A 274 -9.94 7.49 9.36
CA SER A 274 -9.69 8.61 8.46
C SER A 274 -8.19 8.87 8.26
N ARG A 275 -7.36 8.29 9.12
CA ARG A 275 -5.92 8.41 9.14
C ARG A 275 -5.18 7.15 8.69
N LEU A 276 -5.91 6.06 8.37
CA LEU A 276 -5.29 4.90 7.74
C LEU A 276 -4.70 5.33 6.40
N PRO A 277 -3.39 5.12 6.19
CA PRO A 277 -2.72 5.60 5.00
C PRO A 277 -3.37 5.04 3.73
N ASP A 278 -3.44 5.85 2.70
CA ASP A 278 -3.75 5.42 1.33
C ASP A 278 -2.67 4.45 0.77
N GLU A 279 -1.71 4.06 1.60
CA GLU A 279 -0.57 3.21 1.25
C GLU A 279 -0.91 1.72 1.22
N PHE A 280 -2.04 1.31 1.81
CA PHE A 280 -2.46 -0.09 1.76
C PHE A 280 -3.05 -0.43 0.38
N SER A 281 -2.68 -1.59 -0.14
CA SER A 281 -3.40 -2.17 -1.28
C SER A 281 -4.88 -2.33 -0.96
N ILE A 282 -5.74 -2.35 -1.98
CA ILE A 282 -7.20 -2.49 -1.79
C ILE A 282 -7.53 -3.69 -0.91
N GLY A 283 -6.92 -4.86 -1.18
CA GLY A 283 -7.14 -6.06 -0.39
C GLY A 283 -6.69 -5.94 1.08
N GLU A 284 -5.56 -5.30 1.34
CA GLU A 284 -5.09 -5.03 2.71
C GLU A 284 -6.01 -4.06 3.44
N ARG A 285 -6.47 -3.02 2.74
CA ARG A 285 -7.43 -2.06 3.30
C ARG A 285 -8.74 -2.73 3.67
N GLN A 286 -9.32 -3.57 2.81
CA GLN A 286 -10.57 -4.29 3.11
C GLN A 286 -10.39 -5.25 4.28
N ARG A 287 -9.29 -6.00 4.31
CA ARG A 287 -8.96 -6.87 5.44
C ARG A 287 -8.83 -6.08 6.75
N LYS A 288 -8.17 -4.92 6.70
CA LYS A 288 -8.01 -4.05 7.88
C LYS A 288 -9.34 -3.46 8.33
N ILE A 289 -10.21 -3.07 7.42
CA ILE A 289 -11.58 -2.64 7.75
C ILE A 289 -12.36 -3.78 8.42
N ALA A 290 -12.29 -5.00 7.89
CA ALA A 290 -12.96 -6.16 8.48
C ALA A 290 -12.43 -6.45 9.90
N GLU A 291 -11.12 -6.42 10.10
CA GLU A 291 -10.46 -6.59 11.41
C GLU A 291 -10.95 -5.53 12.42
N LEU A 292 -10.94 -4.26 12.01
CA LEU A 292 -11.37 -3.15 12.86
C LEU A 292 -12.88 -3.14 13.14
N ASN A 293 -13.71 -3.64 12.20
CA ASN A 293 -15.14 -3.84 12.45
C ASN A 293 -15.41 -4.85 13.58
N ALA A 294 -14.57 -5.88 13.67
CA ALA A 294 -14.67 -6.90 14.72
C ALA A 294 -14.06 -6.44 16.05
N PHE A 295 -13.18 -5.45 16.01
CA PHE A 295 -12.45 -5.00 17.19
C PHE A 295 -13.37 -4.26 18.17
N ARG A 296 -13.21 -4.59 19.46
CA ARG A 296 -13.85 -3.91 20.59
C ARG A 296 -12.75 -3.47 21.55
N PRO A 297 -12.45 -2.17 21.63
CA PRO A 297 -11.41 -1.68 22.51
C PRO A 297 -11.74 -2.03 23.97
N PRO A 298 -10.77 -2.52 24.74
CA PRO A 298 -10.97 -2.76 26.15
C PRO A 298 -11.27 -1.44 26.87
N SER A 299 -12.16 -1.47 27.85
CA SER A 299 -12.43 -0.28 28.66
C SER A 299 -11.16 0.13 29.41
N PRO A 300 -10.84 1.45 29.48
CA PRO A 300 -9.71 1.90 30.25
C PRO A 300 -9.81 1.48 31.73
N GLU A 301 -8.74 0.90 32.25
CA GLU A 301 -8.61 0.48 33.66
C GLU A 301 -7.80 1.47 34.50
N GLU A 302 -7.21 2.50 33.86
CA GLU A 302 -6.34 3.47 34.51
C GLU A 302 -7.14 4.55 35.20
N TRP A 303 -8.01 4.13 36.13
CA TRP A 303 -8.80 5.04 36.97
C TRP A 303 -9.04 4.46 38.38
N LEU A 304 -9.37 5.34 39.31
CA LEU A 304 -9.71 5.02 40.70
C LEU A 304 -11.09 5.61 41.06
N PRO A 305 -11.87 4.95 41.95
CA PRO A 305 -13.17 5.46 42.38
C PRO A 305 -13.04 6.69 43.28
N ALA A 306 -11.92 6.89 43.94
CA ALA A 306 -11.64 8.04 44.78
C ALA A 306 -10.16 8.46 44.69
N ALA A 307 -9.89 9.75 44.84
CA ALA A 307 -8.55 10.27 44.83
C ALA A 307 -7.78 9.80 46.11
N LEU A 308 -6.56 9.33 45.86
CA LEU A 308 -5.59 9.18 46.94
C LEU A 308 -5.01 10.57 47.29
N PRO A 309 -4.72 10.83 48.56
CA PRO A 309 -4.14 12.12 48.95
C PRO A 309 -2.76 12.34 48.30
N SER A 310 -2.44 13.58 48.02
CA SER A 310 -1.08 13.93 47.58
C SER A 310 -0.05 13.59 48.68
N ASP A 311 1.05 12.97 48.28
CA ASP A 311 2.17 12.57 49.13
C ASP A 311 3.48 13.27 48.78
N VAL A 312 3.39 14.33 48.01
CA VAL A 312 4.55 15.18 47.67
C VAL A 312 4.66 16.37 48.60
N GLU A 313 5.88 16.79 48.91
CA GLU A 313 6.14 17.93 49.82
C GLU A 313 5.72 19.26 49.19
N ASN A 314 5.92 19.42 47.87
CA ASN A 314 5.62 20.65 47.15
C ASN A 314 4.78 20.33 45.89
N PRO A 315 3.46 20.29 45.98
CA PRO A 315 2.58 20.01 44.86
C PRO A 315 2.73 21.00 43.71
N GLU A 316 2.88 22.29 43.98
CA GLU A 316 2.98 23.32 42.93
C GLU A 316 4.20 23.11 42.04
N ARG A 317 5.36 22.78 42.64
CA ARG A 317 6.58 22.48 41.91
C ARG A 317 6.41 21.24 41.02
N VAL A 318 5.81 20.18 41.55
CA VAL A 318 5.57 18.95 40.77
C VAL A 318 4.64 19.18 39.61
N LEU A 319 3.61 20.03 39.80
CA LEU A 319 2.71 20.41 38.70
C LEU A 319 3.40 21.28 37.67
N ALA A 320 4.29 22.18 38.07
CA ALA A 320 5.11 22.94 37.14
C ALA A 320 6.02 22.02 36.30
N ASP A 321 6.59 20.98 36.91
CA ASP A 321 7.38 19.96 36.19
C ASP A 321 6.54 19.19 35.17
N TYR A 322 5.26 18.91 35.47
CA TYR A 322 4.32 18.28 34.48
C TYR A 322 4.04 19.22 33.29
N GLY A 323 3.85 20.52 33.55
CA GLY A 323 3.75 21.52 32.53
C GLY A 323 4.97 21.52 31.59
N VAL A 324 6.18 21.51 32.15
CA VAL A 324 7.43 21.45 31.38
C VAL A 324 7.53 20.18 30.54
N LEU A 325 7.10 19.02 31.06
CA LEU A 325 7.09 17.75 30.33
C LEU A 325 6.09 17.81 29.14
N SER A 326 4.90 18.38 29.37
CA SER A 326 3.88 18.55 28.33
C SER A 326 4.36 19.49 27.21
N GLU A 327 4.90 20.65 27.58
CA GLU A 327 5.49 21.62 26.62
C GLU A 327 6.66 21.01 25.85
N GLY A 328 7.48 20.19 26.52
CA GLY A 328 8.58 19.46 25.89
C GLY A 328 8.10 18.50 24.80
N LEU A 329 6.98 17.81 25.02
CA LEU A 329 6.35 16.94 24.00
C LEU A 329 5.88 17.77 22.80
N VAL A 330 5.19 18.89 23.07
CA VAL A 330 4.72 19.81 22.01
C VAL A 330 5.91 20.31 21.18
N ALA A 331 6.97 20.77 21.85
CA ALA A 331 8.17 21.26 21.17
C ALA A 331 8.85 20.19 20.31
N ALA A 332 8.84 18.93 20.77
CA ALA A 332 9.48 17.83 20.05
C ALA A 332 8.65 17.36 18.83
N LEU A 333 7.31 17.44 18.88
CA LEU A 333 6.44 16.80 17.90
C LEU A 333 5.63 17.79 17.04
N HIS A 334 5.66 19.09 17.28
CA HIS A 334 4.82 20.07 16.55
C HIS A 334 4.99 20.04 15.02
N THR A 335 6.14 19.61 14.53
CA THR A 335 6.38 19.48 13.07
C THR A 335 5.75 18.22 12.50
N GLN A 336 5.78 17.10 13.22
CA GLN A 336 5.27 15.80 12.80
C GLN A 336 3.76 15.65 13.10
N VAL A 337 3.30 16.28 14.16
CA VAL A 337 1.91 16.27 14.65
C VAL A 337 1.49 17.72 14.94
N PRO A 338 1.20 18.54 13.93
CA PRO A 338 0.88 19.96 14.13
C PRO A 338 -0.28 20.23 15.09
N SER A 339 -1.29 19.34 15.10
CA SER A 339 -2.46 19.45 16.01
C SER A 339 -2.12 19.36 17.49
N ILE A 340 -0.91 18.92 17.86
CA ILE A 340 -0.46 18.87 19.27
C ILE A 340 -0.46 20.27 19.91
N MET A 341 -0.28 21.31 19.10
CA MET A 341 -0.31 22.70 19.57
C MET A 341 -1.70 23.18 19.95
N ASP A 342 -2.76 22.55 19.42
CA ASP A 342 -4.15 22.95 19.64
C ASP A 342 -4.69 22.42 20.97
N GLU A 343 -4.03 21.45 21.56
CA GLU A 343 -4.42 20.80 22.83
C GLU A 343 -5.91 20.39 22.82
N THR A 344 -6.31 19.67 21.78
CA THR A 344 -7.71 19.20 21.57
C THR A 344 -7.77 17.67 21.65
N PRO A 345 -8.97 17.07 21.77
CA PRO A 345 -9.11 15.62 21.68
C PRO A 345 -8.55 15.04 20.37
N GLU A 346 -8.65 15.79 19.26
CA GLU A 346 -8.11 15.44 17.95
C GLU A 346 -6.58 15.27 18.00
N SER A 347 -5.90 16.10 18.78
CA SER A 347 -4.45 15.96 18.95
C SER A 347 -4.04 14.66 19.60
N LEU A 348 -4.86 14.09 20.50
CA LEU A 348 -4.63 12.76 21.06
C LEU A 348 -4.78 11.69 20.00
N THR A 349 -5.77 11.83 19.10
CA THR A 349 -5.95 10.89 17.99
C THR A 349 -4.77 10.92 17.04
N ASP A 350 -4.25 12.10 16.73
CA ASP A 350 -3.07 12.25 15.87
C ASP A 350 -1.79 11.72 16.53
N LEU A 351 -1.63 11.90 17.84
CA LEU A 351 -0.53 11.31 18.61
C LEU A 351 -0.62 9.78 18.65
N ASP A 352 -1.80 9.23 18.95
CA ASP A 352 -2.05 7.79 18.92
C ASP A 352 -1.63 7.19 17.58
N PHE A 353 -2.00 7.86 16.48
CA PHE A 353 -1.68 7.42 15.13
C PHE A 353 -0.18 7.58 14.81
N TYR A 354 0.43 8.68 15.19
CA TYR A 354 1.85 8.94 14.98
C TYR A 354 2.73 7.87 15.63
N PHE A 355 2.54 7.61 16.92
CA PHE A 355 3.34 6.62 17.63
C PHE A 355 3.13 5.19 17.13
N TRP A 356 1.90 4.85 16.72
CA TRP A 356 1.60 3.56 16.13
C TRP A 356 2.28 3.39 14.77
N ARG A 357 2.17 4.38 13.89
CA ARG A 357 2.79 4.35 12.55
C ARG A 357 4.30 4.26 12.62
N GLU A 358 4.91 4.99 13.52
CA GLU A 358 6.36 4.99 13.72
C GLU A 358 6.86 3.71 14.42
N ASN A 359 5.95 2.84 14.85
CA ASN A 359 6.27 1.62 15.63
C ASN A 359 7.23 1.93 16.80
N PHE A 360 6.88 2.95 17.56
CA PHE A 360 7.75 3.60 18.53
C PHE A 360 8.35 2.63 19.56
N PRO A 361 7.58 1.67 20.13
CA PRO A 361 8.11 0.71 21.11
C PRO A 361 9.23 -0.20 20.58
N GLU A 362 9.26 -0.47 19.27
CA GLU A 362 10.28 -1.35 18.67
C GLU A 362 11.44 -0.57 18.05
N ARG A 363 11.20 0.68 17.65
CA ARG A 363 12.18 1.51 16.94
C ARG A 363 13.14 2.27 17.87
N TYR A 364 12.71 2.56 19.11
CA TYR A 364 13.46 3.41 20.03
C TYR A 364 13.90 2.64 21.28
N MET A 365 15.03 3.06 21.86
CA MET A 365 15.57 2.45 23.08
C MET A 365 14.60 2.63 24.25
N ARG A 366 14.44 1.55 25.01
CA ARG A 366 13.49 1.49 26.12
C ARG A 366 13.72 2.57 27.16
N GLU A 367 14.98 2.87 27.46
CA GLU A 367 15.38 3.88 28.43
C GLU A 367 14.94 5.29 28.03
N LEU A 368 14.96 5.61 26.72
CA LEU A 368 14.47 6.88 26.19
C LEU A 368 12.95 6.97 26.28
N ILE A 369 12.25 5.87 25.98
CA ILE A 369 10.79 5.83 26.08
C ILE A 369 10.34 6.02 27.52
N ASP A 370 10.88 5.23 28.45
CA ASP A 370 10.45 5.25 29.86
C ASP A 370 10.93 6.52 30.59
N GLY A 371 12.11 7.04 30.23
CA GLY A 371 12.69 8.24 30.86
C GLY A 371 12.11 9.57 30.36
N HIS A 372 11.69 9.63 29.10
CA HIS A 372 11.32 10.90 28.48
C HIS A 372 9.94 10.86 27.80
N THR A 373 9.71 9.95 26.84
CA THR A 373 8.52 10.00 25.99
C THR A 373 7.24 9.65 26.75
N ALA A 374 7.23 8.56 27.51
CA ALA A 374 6.04 8.15 28.27
C ALA A 374 5.68 9.16 29.37
N PRO A 375 6.63 9.73 30.14
CA PRO A 375 6.34 10.82 31.05
C PRO A 375 5.77 12.07 30.39
N ALA A 376 6.33 12.51 29.26
CA ALA A 376 5.87 13.69 28.54
C ALA A 376 4.44 13.47 27.98
N LEU A 377 4.17 12.28 27.43
CA LEU A 377 2.86 11.88 26.92
C LEU A 377 1.81 11.82 28.03
N GLY A 378 2.17 11.29 29.21
CA GLY A 378 1.28 11.24 30.38
C GLY A 378 0.96 12.63 30.91
N ALA A 379 1.93 13.52 30.95
CA ALA A 379 1.75 14.92 31.31
C ALA A 379 0.81 15.64 30.33
N TYR A 380 1.04 15.50 29.03
CA TYR A 380 0.18 16.07 27.99
C TYR A 380 -1.26 15.59 28.09
N LEU A 381 -1.49 14.28 28.23
CA LEU A 381 -2.83 13.70 28.45
C LEU A 381 -3.49 14.27 29.72
N GLY A 382 -2.73 14.38 30.80
CA GLY A 382 -3.24 14.94 32.05
C GLY A 382 -3.61 16.42 31.95
N GLU A 383 -2.79 17.22 31.26
CA GLU A 383 -3.09 18.63 30.98
C GLU A 383 -4.38 18.79 30.14
N LEU A 384 -4.61 17.91 29.15
CA LEU A 384 -5.87 17.93 28.40
C LEU A 384 -7.07 17.60 29.30
N LEU A 385 -6.97 16.59 30.19
CA LEU A 385 -8.03 16.28 31.14
C LEU A 385 -8.32 17.49 32.05
N VAL A 386 -7.31 18.23 32.47
CA VAL A 386 -7.48 19.46 33.26
C VAL A 386 -8.14 20.57 32.45
N ARG A 387 -7.54 20.92 31.32
CA ARG A 387 -7.95 22.08 30.54
C ARG A 387 -9.30 21.88 29.83
N ARG A 388 -9.55 20.71 29.29
CA ARG A 388 -10.77 20.43 28.50
C ARG A 388 -11.94 19.89 29.31
N LEU A 389 -11.64 19.13 30.38
CA LEU A 389 -12.69 18.51 31.19
C LEU A 389 -12.80 19.16 32.58
N GLY A 390 -12.04 20.20 32.88
CA GLY A 390 -12.05 20.89 34.17
C GLY A 390 -11.52 20.00 35.29
N GLY A 391 -10.60 19.08 34.96
CA GLY A 391 -9.99 18.20 35.94
C GLY A 391 -9.07 18.92 36.93
N THR A 392 -8.71 18.22 38.00
CA THR A 392 -7.76 18.72 38.99
C THR A 392 -6.67 17.69 39.24
N TRP A 393 -5.42 18.10 39.13
CA TRP A 393 -4.27 17.26 39.44
C TRP A 393 -4.17 16.93 40.94
N VAL A 394 -3.80 15.69 41.22
CA VAL A 394 -3.35 15.22 42.54
C VAL A 394 -1.99 14.54 42.34
N PRO A 395 -0.88 15.27 42.51
CA PRO A 395 0.46 14.74 42.27
C PRO A 395 0.86 13.72 43.34
N ARG A 396 1.64 12.71 42.92
CA ARG A 396 2.17 11.64 43.75
C ARG A 396 3.67 11.53 43.58
N GLN A 397 4.38 10.98 44.60
CA GLN A 397 5.84 10.74 44.53
C GLN A 397 6.18 9.79 43.37
N LYS A 398 5.42 8.72 43.20
CA LYS A 398 5.50 7.90 42.01
C LYS A 398 4.66 8.52 40.93
N ARG A 399 5.30 8.96 39.86
CA ARG A 399 4.66 9.67 38.75
C ARG A 399 3.49 8.87 38.14
N GLU A 400 3.64 7.57 37.98
CA GLU A 400 2.57 6.69 37.44
C GLU A 400 1.30 6.64 38.33
N GLU A 401 1.42 6.98 39.61
CA GLU A 401 0.31 7.07 40.54
C GLU A 401 -0.29 8.48 40.62
N SER A 402 0.27 9.45 39.88
CA SER A 402 -0.28 10.81 39.84
C SER A 402 -1.61 10.82 39.10
N GLN A 403 -2.53 11.59 39.62
CA GLN A 403 -3.95 11.48 39.34
C GLN A 403 -4.51 12.78 38.78
N VAL A 404 -5.52 12.67 37.90
CA VAL A 404 -6.38 13.80 37.50
C VAL A 404 -7.82 13.44 37.85
N ARG A 405 -8.44 14.18 38.76
CA ARG A 405 -9.83 14.03 39.12
C ARG A 405 -10.71 14.75 38.09
N VAL A 406 -11.61 13.99 37.43
CA VAL A 406 -12.62 14.51 36.52
C VAL A 406 -13.97 13.94 36.95
N GLY A 407 -14.90 14.81 37.40
CA GLY A 407 -16.14 14.39 37.98
C GLY A 407 -15.93 13.51 39.22
N HIS A 408 -16.60 12.39 39.26
CA HIS A 408 -16.53 11.40 40.36
C HIS A 408 -15.38 10.38 40.21
N ARG A 409 -14.68 10.36 39.09
CA ARG A 409 -13.58 9.43 38.83
C ARG A 409 -12.24 10.12 38.87
N VAL A 410 -11.22 9.33 39.11
CA VAL A 410 -9.82 9.76 39.12
C VAL A 410 -9.05 8.96 38.10
N TRP A 411 -8.41 9.65 37.18
CA TRP A 411 -7.68 9.08 36.05
C TRP A 411 -6.18 9.08 36.29
N LEU A 412 -5.46 8.10 35.73
CA LEU A 412 -4.03 7.89 35.90
C LEU A 412 -3.31 8.08 34.53
N PRO A 413 -3.11 9.32 34.07
CA PRO A 413 -2.62 9.59 32.71
C PRO A 413 -1.20 9.08 32.45
N PHE A 414 -0.32 9.12 33.46
CA PHE A 414 1.03 8.58 33.34
C PHE A 414 1.06 7.07 33.23
N LEU A 415 0.19 6.37 33.97
CA LEU A 415 0.05 4.92 33.86
C LEU A 415 -0.46 4.53 32.48
N ARG A 416 -1.45 5.26 31.96
CA ARG A 416 -1.97 5.06 30.58
C ARG A 416 -0.88 5.23 29.55
N ALA A 417 -0.14 6.34 29.59
CA ALA A 417 0.95 6.63 28.68
C ALA A 417 2.06 5.57 28.71
N ARG A 418 2.38 5.08 29.90
CA ARG A 418 3.35 3.99 30.07
C ARG A 418 2.87 2.70 29.43
N ARG A 419 1.62 2.26 29.70
CA ARG A 419 1.01 1.07 29.10
C ARG A 419 0.94 1.20 27.58
N TYR A 420 0.53 2.38 27.10
CA TYR A 420 0.52 2.72 25.66
C TYR A 420 1.90 2.47 25.04
N MET A 421 2.96 3.01 25.61
CA MET A 421 4.33 2.86 25.08
C MET A 421 4.94 1.48 25.31
N GLN A 422 4.26 0.58 26.05
CA GLN A 422 4.70 -0.79 26.28
C GLN A 422 3.99 -1.82 25.40
N SER A 423 2.83 -1.47 24.82
CA SER A 423 2.04 -2.36 23.99
C SER A 423 2.49 -2.30 22.52
N ARG A 424 2.54 -3.46 21.86
CA ARG A 424 2.72 -3.56 20.41
C ARG A 424 1.47 -3.16 19.62
N GLN A 425 0.31 -3.16 20.27
CA GLN A 425 -0.97 -2.73 19.71
C GLN A 425 -1.53 -1.52 20.46
N SER A 426 -0.65 -0.60 20.82
CA SER A 426 -0.92 0.55 21.69
C SER A 426 -2.15 1.36 21.29
N LEU A 427 -2.32 1.59 19.98
CA LEU A 427 -3.46 2.28 19.42
C LEU A 427 -4.80 1.62 19.75
N LEU A 428 -4.83 0.30 19.79
CA LEU A 428 -6.05 -0.48 20.00
C LEU A 428 -6.28 -0.74 21.48
N ASP A 429 -5.22 -1.10 22.24
CA ASP A 429 -5.35 -1.55 23.62
C ASP A 429 -5.36 -0.39 24.63
N TYR A 430 -4.58 0.66 24.37
CA TYR A 430 -4.32 1.73 25.34
C TYR A 430 -4.45 3.13 24.73
N SER A 431 -5.32 3.34 23.73
CA SER A 431 -5.51 4.63 23.08
C SER A 431 -5.70 5.78 24.07
N LEU A 432 -4.96 6.86 23.88
CA LEU A 432 -5.07 8.08 24.69
C LEU A 432 -6.42 8.74 24.46
N THR A 433 -6.87 8.72 23.19
CA THR A 433 -8.17 9.23 22.77
C THR A 433 -9.32 8.53 23.49
N GLN A 434 -9.22 7.21 23.64
CA GLN A 434 -10.25 6.42 24.35
C GLN A 434 -10.33 6.79 25.84
N LEU A 435 -9.18 6.90 26.53
CA LEU A 435 -9.18 7.31 27.94
C LEU A 435 -9.82 8.69 28.11
N PHE A 436 -9.47 9.64 27.25
CA PHE A 436 -10.05 10.97 27.27
C PHE A 436 -11.58 10.92 27.00
N GLY A 437 -12.02 10.14 26.01
CA GLY A 437 -13.43 9.93 25.70
C GLY A 437 -14.24 9.36 26.87
N GLU A 438 -13.70 8.37 27.57
CA GLU A 438 -14.34 7.79 28.76
C GLU A 438 -14.39 8.78 29.94
N ALA A 439 -13.35 9.60 30.12
CA ALA A 439 -13.36 10.67 31.12
C ALA A 439 -14.44 11.73 30.82
N ALA A 440 -14.59 12.08 29.54
CA ALA A 440 -15.60 13.04 29.09
C ALA A 440 -17.04 12.52 29.29
N LYS A 441 -17.31 11.23 28.99
CA LYS A 441 -18.60 10.58 29.23
C LYS A 441 -18.98 10.58 30.71
N GLY A 442 -18.01 10.25 31.60
CA GLY A 442 -18.21 10.27 33.05
C GLY A 442 -18.64 11.61 33.60
N ARG A 443 -18.14 12.72 33.01
CA ARG A 443 -18.52 14.09 33.35
C ARG A 443 -19.93 14.45 32.86
N ALA A 444 -20.31 14.01 31.65
CA ALA A 444 -21.61 14.33 31.06
C ALA A 444 -22.77 13.69 31.83
N GLY A 445 -22.58 12.49 32.39
CA GLY A 445 -23.58 11.82 33.22
C GLY A 445 -23.87 12.46 34.58
N GLU A 446 -23.03 13.43 35.02
CA GLU A 446 -23.29 14.22 36.24
C GLU A 446 -24.16 15.45 35.99
N ASN A 447 -24.25 15.90 34.73
CA ASN A 447 -25.00 17.11 34.36
C ASN A 447 -26.40 16.80 33.78
N ALA A 448 -26.79 15.53 33.73
CA ALA A 448 -28.08 15.03 33.30
C ALA A 448 -28.90 14.45 34.46
#